data_09a393ca708fcb0d575650915cb71575
#
_entry.id   09a393ca708fcb0d575650915cb71575
#
_cell.length_a   1.000
_cell.length_b   1.000
_cell.length_c   1.000
_cell.angle_alpha   90.00
_cell.angle_beta   90.00
_cell.angle_gamma   90.00
#
_symmetry.space_group_name_H-M   'P 1'
#
loop_
_entity.id
_entity.type
_entity.pdbx_description
1 polymer ?
#
loop_
_entity_poly.entity_id
_entity_poly.type
_entity_poly.pdbx_seq_one_letter_code
_entity_poly.pdbx_strand_id
1 'polypeptide(L)'
;MNYQTLPELSPFPPGRSPFRQKGHVYRVTLYNLGAYIDGGAPAVIARIEDPMVRAFLEQSFMPGSWYDVFPMIALVVQTARMLGVPYFRAVSDLSRMMAEADMNGIYRTILRVVGPHLLAPKLPRIQAQYLEFGSLKQGETRDGYCEVTRTGHPLILVHWYVAVVHGFLPYILGESGAKDPRVKWDPPVNDGDAEGFETVSVRFQITWR
;
A
#
# COMPACT_ATOMS: atom_id res chain seq x y z
N MET A 1 13.81 -9.15 -11.45
CA MET A 1 13.84 -9.08 -9.98
C MET A 1 12.99 -10.20 -9.41
N ASN A 2 13.51 -10.91 -8.41
CA ASN A 2 12.77 -12.01 -7.78
C ASN A 2 11.87 -11.41 -6.69
N TYR A 3 10.61 -11.19 -6.98
CA TYR A 3 9.61 -10.60 -6.05
C TYR A 3 9.23 -11.53 -4.87
N GLN A 4 9.88 -12.66 -4.74
CA GLN A 4 9.66 -13.61 -3.64
C GLN A 4 10.55 -13.33 -2.43
N THR A 5 11.54 -12.44 -2.54
CA THR A 5 12.38 -12.05 -1.39
C THR A 5 11.58 -11.17 -0.44
N LEU A 6 11.64 -11.50 0.84
CA LEU A 6 11.10 -10.65 1.90
C LEU A 6 11.83 -9.31 1.87
N PRO A 7 11.14 -8.18 2.12
CA PRO A 7 11.80 -6.88 2.20
C PRO A 7 12.84 -6.91 3.33
N GLU A 8 13.90 -6.15 3.14
CA GLU A 8 14.92 -5.98 4.18
C GLU A 8 14.28 -5.43 5.46
N LEU A 9 14.85 -5.81 6.58
CA LEU A 9 14.44 -5.27 7.88
C LEU A 9 14.65 -3.75 7.89
N SER A 10 13.81 -3.05 8.65
CA SER A 10 13.90 -1.60 8.79
C SER A 10 15.31 -1.17 9.21
N PRO A 11 15.92 -0.18 8.54
CA PRO A 11 17.18 0.42 9.00
C PRO A 11 16.96 1.38 10.20
N PHE A 12 15.71 1.57 10.62
CA PHE A 12 15.34 2.49 11.70
C PHE A 12 14.74 1.74 12.89
N PRO A 13 14.97 2.24 14.12
CA PRO A 13 14.14 1.83 15.24
C PRO A 13 12.66 2.14 14.97
N PRO A 14 11.72 1.30 15.41
CA PRO A 14 10.29 1.51 15.17
C PRO A 14 9.81 2.90 15.62
N GLY A 15 9.09 3.59 14.75
CA GLY A 15 8.60 4.95 14.97
C GLY A 15 9.61 6.06 14.65
N ARG A 16 10.81 5.75 14.19
CA ARG A 16 11.87 6.72 13.90
C ARG A 16 12.15 6.94 12.42
N SER A 17 11.51 6.18 11.55
CA SER A 17 11.65 6.36 10.11
C SER A 17 11.04 7.68 9.64
N PRO A 18 11.68 8.38 8.67
CA PRO A 18 11.07 9.54 8.01
C PRO A 18 9.95 9.14 7.04
N PHE A 19 9.84 7.85 6.70
CA PHE A 19 8.84 7.35 5.76
C PHE A 19 7.59 6.91 6.51
N ARG A 20 6.52 7.73 6.39
CA ARG A 20 5.32 7.57 7.22
C ARG A 20 4.06 7.33 6.39
N GLN A 21 3.16 6.58 6.98
CA GLN A 21 1.81 6.32 6.47
C GLN A 21 0.74 6.72 7.48
N LYS A 22 -0.50 6.90 7.03
CA LYS A 22 -1.63 7.25 7.91
C LYS A 22 -1.95 6.13 8.91
N GLY A 23 -2.29 6.52 10.13
CA GLY A 23 -2.73 5.60 11.17
C GLY A 23 -4.01 4.84 10.83
N HIS A 24 -4.83 5.40 9.93
CA HIS A 24 -5.97 4.71 9.34
C HIS A 24 -5.57 3.38 8.70
N VAL A 25 -4.44 3.34 7.98
CA VAL A 25 -3.89 2.11 7.36
C VAL A 25 -3.63 1.04 8.42
N TYR A 26 -2.99 1.42 9.54
CA TYR A 26 -2.76 0.49 10.65
C TYR A 26 -4.07 -0.04 11.23
N ARG A 27 -5.02 0.85 11.52
CA ARG A 27 -6.30 0.46 12.11
C ARG A 27 -7.07 -0.54 11.26
N VAL A 28 -7.22 -0.25 9.96
CA VAL A 28 -7.95 -1.12 9.03
C VAL A 28 -7.24 -2.46 8.87
N THR A 29 -5.90 -2.44 8.72
CA THR A 29 -5.13 -3.68 8.58
C THR A 29 -5.25 -4.55 9.82
N LEU A 30 -5.00 -4.01 11.02
CA LEU A 30 -5.07 -4.76 12.28
C LEU A 30 -6.48 -5.32 12.53
N TYR A 31 -7.52 -4.54 12.25
CA TYR A 31 -8.89 -4.99 12.40
C TYR A 31 -9.22 -6.18 11.47
N ASN A 32 -8.81 -6.08 10.21
CA ASN A 32 -9.17 -7.07 9.20
C ASN A 32 -8.37 -8.38 9.29
N LEU A 33 -7.23 -8.41 10.00
CA LEU A 33 -6.47 -9.64 10.19
C LEU A 33 -7.29 -10.76 10.85
N GLY A 34 -8.29 -10.41 11.68
CA GLY A 34 -9.20 -11.39 12.28
C GLY A 34 -10.06 -12.17 11.30
N ALA A 35 -10.23 -11.68 10.06
CA ALA A 35 -10.96 -12.41 9.02
C ALA A 35 -10.11 -13.52 8.34
N TYR A 36 -8.79 -13.52 8.55
CA TYR A 36 -7.85 -14.41 7.84
C TYR A 36 -7.01 -15.28 8.79
N ILE A 37 -6.84 -14.83 10.01
CA ILE A 37 -5.97 -15.50 11.00
C ILE A 37 -6.73 -15.65 12.31
N ASP A 38 -6.80 -16.87 12.81
CA ASP A 38 -7.34 -17.15 14.11
C ASP A 38 -6.57 -16.41 15.20
N GLY A 39 -7.29 -15.67 16.04
CA GLY A 39 -6.71 -14.76 17.03
C GLY A 39 -6.31 -13.39 16.47
N GLY A 40 -6.48 -13.14 15.15
CA GLY A 40 -6.34 -11.82 14.52
C GLY A 40 -4.97 -11.18 14.68
N ALA A 41 -4.95 -9.85 14.74
CA ALA A 41 -3.72 -9.06 14.89
C ALA A 41 -2.89 -9.46 16.13
N PRO A 42 -3.47 -9.71 17.32
CA PRO A 42 -2.68 -10.16 18.48
C PRO A 42 -1.88 -11.42 18.20
N ALA A 43 -2.46 -12.41 17.51
CA ALA A 43 -1.77 -13.66 17.17
C ALA A 43 -0.61 -13.45 16.20
N VAL A 44 -0.72 -12.49 15.26
CA VAL A 44 0.36 -12.13 14.35
C VAL A 44 1.46 -11.38 15.08
N ILE A 45 1.10 -10.36 15.87
CA ILE A 45 2.04 -9.52 16.62
C ILE A 45 2.88 -10.35 17.58
N ALA A 46 2.26 -11.30 18.29
CA ALA A 46 2.96 -12.17 19.25
C ALA A 46 4.08 -13.01 18.60
N ARG A 47 4.03 -13.24 17.28
CA ARG A 47 5.05 -14.00 16.53
C ARG A 47 6.15 -13.14 15.92
N ILE A 48 6.07 -11.82 16.03
CA ILE A 48 7.14 -10.91 15.59
C ILE A 48 8.28 -11.00 16.63
N GLU A 49 9.49 -11.28 16.17
CA GLU A 49 10.64 -11.49 17.07
C GLU A 49 11.07 -10.21 17.80
N ASP A 50 11.08 -9.08 17.08
CA ASP A 50 11.51 -7.79 17.63
C ASP A 50 10.49 -7.24 18.64
N PRO A 51 10.86 -7.10 19.93
CA PRO A 51 9.97 -6.58 20.97
C PRO A 51 9.61 -5.10 20.77
N MET A 52 10.47 -4.30 20.13
CA MET A 52 10.17 -2.90 19.84
C MET A 52 9.11 -2.77 18.75
N VAL A 53 9.17 -3.64 17.74
CA VAL A 53 8.13 -3.70 16.68
C VAL A 53 6.80 -4.15 17.27
N ARG A 54 6.80 -5.15 18.16
CA ARG A 54 5.57 -5.57 18.88
C ARG A 54 4.95 -4.41 19.65
N ALA A 55 5.74 -3.76 20.49
CA ALA A 55 5.30 -2.62 21.31
C ALA A 55 4.75 -1.48 20.43
N PHE A 56 5.38 -1.22 19.27
CA PHE A 56 4.88 -0.23 18.31
C PHE A 56 3.51 -0.63 17.73
N LEU A 57 3.30 -1.91 17.42
CA LEU A 57 2.06 -2.40 16.81
C LEU A 57 0.90 -2.52 17.80
N GLU A 58 1.19 -2.61 19.10
CA GLU A 58 0.19 -2.69 20.17
C GLU A 58 -0.38 -1.32 20.58
N GLN A 59 0.21 -0.22 20.11
CA GLN A 59 -0.29 1.12 20.41
C GLN A 59 -1.64 1.41 19.75
N SER A 60 -2.34 2.41 20.27
CA SER A 60 -3.54 2.96 19.63
C SER A 60 -3.15 3.89 18.49
N PHE A 61 -3.61 3.60 17.26
CA PHE A 61 -3.35 4.42 16.08
C PHE A 61 -4.47 5.45 15.86
N MET A 62 -4.13 6.72 15.88
CA MET A 62 -5.05 7.80 15.50
C MET A 62 -5.16 7.85 13.98
N PRO A 63 -6.39 7.79 13.39
CA PRO A 63 -6.54 7.64 11.93
C PRO A 63 -5.87 8.75 11.11
N GLY A 64 -5.91 9.99 11.61
CA GLY A 64 -5.37 11.17 10.94
C GLY A 64 -3.88 11.40 11.15
N SER A 65 -3.23 10.72 12.09
CA SER A 65 -1.80 10.90 12.40
C SER A 65 -0.92 10.07 11.47
N TRP A 66 0.36 10.46 11.40
CA TRP A 66 1.37 9.79 10.58
C TRP A 66 2.22 8.86 11.44
N TYR A 67 2.47 7.66 10.95
CA TYR A 67 3.24 6.61 11.64
C TYR A 67 4.25 5.97 10.69
N ASP A 68 5.35 5.51 11.25
CA ASP A 68 6.39 4.76 10.54
C ASP A 68 5.81 3.62 9.71
N VAL A 69 6.25 3.46 8.47
CA VAL A 69 5.75 2.41 7.55
C VAL A 69 6.35 1.03 7.83
N PHE A 70 7.58 0.95 8.36
CA PHE A 70 8.31 -0.30 8.50
C PHE A 70 7.68 -1.32 9.46
N PRO A 71 7.11 -0.94 10.62
CA PRO A 71 6.40 -1.90 11.46
C PRO A 71 5.21 -2.57 10.75
N MET A 72 4.56 -1.88 9.80
CA MET A 72 3.53 -2.49 8.95
C MET A 72 4.13 -3.57 8.04
N ILE A 73 5.31 -3.32 7.48
CA ILE A 73 6.00 -4.31 6.64
C ILE A 73 6.31 -5.57 7.46
N ALA A 74 6.84 -5.42 8.68
CA ALA A 74 7.09 -6.54 9.59
C ALA A 74 5.80 -7.32 9.91
N LEU A 75 4.70 -6.63 10.18
CA LEU A 75 3.38 -7.24 10.40
C LEU A 75 2.95 -8.08 9.18
N VAL A 76 3.09 -7.54 7.96
CA VAL A 76 2.67 -8.24 6.74
C VAL A 76 3.61 -9.41 6.41
N VAL A 77 4.91 -9.29 6.67
CA VAL A 77 5.86 -10.42 6.56
C VAL A 77 5.41 -11.57 7.45
N GLN A 78 5.09 -11.28 8.71
CA GLN A 78 4.63 -12.31 9.65
C GLN A 78 3.26 -12.88 9.26
N THR A 79 2.35 -12.03 8.76
CA THR A 79 1.05 -12.46 8.20
C THR A 79 1.26 -13.43 7.04
N ALA A 80 2.12 -13.11 6.08
CA ALA A 80 2.42 -13.95 4.93
C ALA A 80 2.96 -15.34 5.36
N ARG A 81 3.85 -15.35 6.35
CA ARG A 81 4.39 -16.62 6.93
C ARG A 81 3.29 -17.48 7.55
N MET A 82 2.40 -16.86 8.33
CA MET A 82 1.31 -17.59 8.99
C MET A 82 0.29 -18.14 8.00
N LEU A 83 0.03 -17.43 6.90
CA LEU A 83 -0.88 -17.87 5.84
C LEU A 83 -0.24 -18.82 4.83
N GLY A 84 1.10 -18.99 4.85
CA GLY A 84 1.82 -19.78 3.87
C GLY A 84 1.74 -19.22 2.44
N VAL A 85 1.61 -17.90 2.29
CA VAL A 85 1.50 -17.23 0.99
C VAL A 85 2.72 -16.34 0.70
N PRO A 86 3.03 -16.06 -0.59
CA PRO A 86 4.06 -15.10 -0.94
C PRO A 86 3.79 -13.72 -0.33
N TYR A 87 4.83 -13.01 0.10
CA TYR A 87 4.73 -11.65 0.67
C TYR A 87 3.95 -10.69 -0.22
N PHE A 88 4.25 -10.67 -1.52
CA PHE A 88 3.56 -9.83 -2.50
C PHE A 88 2.05 -10.04 -2.46
N ARG A 89 1.60 -11.30 -2.38
CA ARG A 89 0.18 -11.64 -2.30
C ARG A 89 -0.43 -11.14 -1.00
N ALA A 90 0.23 -11.35 0.14
CA ALA A 90 -0.27 -10.87 1.42
C ALA A 90 -0.46 -9.34 1.43
N VAL A 91 0.53 -8.57 0.92
CA VAL A 91 0.40 -7.11 0.78
C VAL A 91 -0.76 -6.74 -0.13
N SER A 92 -0.88 -7.39 -1.30
CA SER A 92 -1.94 -7.08 -2.27
C SER A 92 -3.32 -7.38 -1.70
N ASP A 93 -3.50 -8.52 -1.03
CA ASP A 93 -4.78 -8.89 -0.42
C ASP A 93 -5.18 -7.90 0.69
N LEU A 94 -4.24 -7.54 1.58
CA LEU A 94 -4.48 -6.53 2.63
C LEU A 94 -4.78 -5.14 2.05
N SER A 95 -4.11 -4.76 0.96
CA SER A 95 -4.37 -3.48 0.27
C SER A 95 -5.73 -3.45 -0.41
N ARG A 96 -6.17 -4.57 -0.98
CA ARG A 96 -7.52 -4.70 -1.51
C ARG A 96 -8.57 -4.55 -0.42
N MET A 97 -8.35 -5.17 0.75
CA MET A 97 -9.24 -5.01 1.91
C MET A 97 -9.29 -3.58 2.42
N MET A 98 -8.13 -2.88 2.41
CA MET A 98 -8.07 -1.46 2.73
C MET A 98 -8.94 -0.65 1.77
N ALA A 99 -8.80 -0.88 0.45
CA ALA A 99 -9.62 -0.23 -0.55
C ALA A 99 -11.11 -0.52 -0.35
N GLU A 100 -11.47 -1.76 0.00
CA GLU A 100 -12.84 -2.16 0.28
C GLU A 100 -13.40 -1.44 1.51
N ALA A 101 -12.63 -1.36 2.61
CA ALA A 101 -13.03 -0.65 3.82
C ALA A 101 -13.24 0.85 3.56
N ASP A 102 -12.37 1.47 2.77
CA ASP A 102 -12.44 2.90 2.44
C ASP A 102 -13.59 3.22 1.49
N MET A 103 -13.98 2.25 0.64
CA MET A 103 -15.02 2.44 -0.37
C MET A 103 -16.40 2.02 0.12
N ASN A 104 -16.55 1.62 1.39
CA ASN A 104 -17.87 1.31 1.94
C ASN A 104 -18.72 2.59 2.17
N GLY A 105 -20.02 2.51 1.89
CA GLY A 105 -20.98 3.59 2.09
C GLY A 105 -21.02 4.63 0.97
N ILE A 106 -21.08 5.92 1.33
CA ILE A 106 -21.28 7.06 0.40
C ILE A 106 -20.18 7.12 -0.68
N TYR A 107 -18.93 6.81 -0.33
CA TYR A 107 -17.81 6.83 -1.27
C TYR A 107 -18.00 5.86 -2.43
N ARG A 108 -18.54 4.67 -2.17
CA ARG A 108 -18.86 3.68 -3.21
C ARG A 108 -19.87 4.21 -4.23
N THR A 109 -20.91 4.89 -3.75
CA THR A 109 -21.92 5.49 -4.62
C THR A 109 -21.33 6.61 -5.49
N ILE A 110 -20.47 7.46 -4.89
CA ILE A 110 -19.78 8.54 -5.61
C ILE A 110 -18.87 7.97 -6.70
N LEU A 111 -18.10 6.93 -6.39
CA LEU A 111 -17.19 6.31 -7.36
C LEU A 111 -17.92 5.74 -8.58
N ARG A 112 -19.07 5.09 -8.37
CA ARG A 112 -19.88 4.55 -9.46
C ARG A 112 -20.42 5.62 -10.39
N VAL A 113 -20.75 6.80 -9.83
CA VAL A 113 -21.23 7.95 -10.61
C VAL A 113 -20.09 8.63 -11.37
N VAL A 114 -18.90 8.68 -10.75
CA VAL A 114 -17.75 9.38 -11.31
C VAL A 114 -17.13 8.64 -12.51
N GLY A 115 -17.15 7.31 -12.49
CA GLY A 115 -16.52 6.48 -13.51
C GLY A 115 -14.98 6.48 -13.48
N PRO A 116 -14.34 5.51 -14.17
CA PRO A 116 -12.88 5.33 -14.11
C PRO A 116 -12.08 6.49 -14.71
N HIS A 117 -12.58 7.16 -15.76
CA HIS A 117 -11.85 8.30 -16.36
C HIS A 117 -11.74 9.50 -15.41
N LEU A 118 -12.77 9.75 -14.56
CA LEU A 118 -12.73 10.86 -13.61
C LEU A 118 -12.04 10.48 -12.30
N LEU A 119 -11.86 9.18 -12.04
CA LEU A 119 -11.09 8.68 -10.92
C LEU A 119 -9.59 8.76 -11.18
N ALA A 120 -9.13 8.39 -12.38
CA ALA A 120 -7.71 8.37 -12.72
C ALA A 120 -6.97 9.70 -12.42
N PRO A 121 -7.48 10.88 -12.79
CA PRO A 121 -6.86 12.16 -12.44
C PRO A 121 -6.78 12.46 -10.94
N LYS A 122 -7.53 11.74 -10.12
CA LYS A 122 -7.56 11.94 -8.66
C LYS A 122 -6.60 11.02 -7.91
N LEU A 123 -5.99 10.04 -8.59
CA LEU A 123 -5.07 9.09 -7.96
C LEU A 123 -3.92 9.77 -7.19
N PRO A 124 -3.27 10.85 -7.69
CA PRO A 124 -2.25 11.55 -6.91
C PRO A 124 -2.76 12.09 -5.58
N ARG A 125 -3.95 12.67 -5.57
CA ARG A 125 -4.57 13.21 -4.35
C ARG A 125 -5.00 12.10 -3.39
N ILE A 126 -5.50 11.00 -3.90
CA ILE A 126 -5.88 9.81 -3.10
C ILE A 126 -4.62 9.28 -2.42
N GLN A 127 -3.55 9.05 -3.17
CA GLN A 127 -2.31 8.51 -2.64
C GLN A 127 -1.68 9.40 -1.55
N ALA A 128 -1.69 10.71 -1.72
CA ALA A 128 -1.17 11.67 -0.75
C ALA A 128 -1.91 11.63 0.62
N GLN A 129 -3.08 11.00 0.69
CA GLN A 129 -3.80 10.79 1.95
C GLN A 129 -3.25 9.60 2.75
N TYR A 130 -2.50 8.70 2.13
CA TYR A 130 -1.98 7.48 2.76
C TYR A 130 -0.48 7.55 3.09
N LEU A 131 0.32 8.22 2.26
CA LEU A 131 1.78 8.26 2.38
C LEU A 131 2.29 9.70 2.40
N GLU A 132 3.18 10.01 3.34
CA GLU A 132 3.77 11.36 3.51
C GLU A 132 5.03 11.58 2.65
N PHE A 133 5.58 10.52 2.06
CA PHE A 133 6.80 10.56 1.25
C PHE A 133 6.53 10.25 -0.21
N GLY A 134 7.41 10.74 -1.09
CA GLY A 134 7.31 10.64 -2.53
C GLY A 134 6.03 11.31 -3.09
N SER A 135 5.88 11.31 -4.39
CA SER A 135 4.71 11.87 -5.05
C SER A 135 4.24 11.01 -6.23
N LEU A 136 2.96 11.09 -6.56
CA LEU A 136 2.40 10.45 -7.75
C LEU A 136 2.10 11.52 -8.79
N LYS A 137 2.63 11.36 -9.99
CA LYS A 137 2.39 12.24 -11.14
C LYS A 137 1.52 11.49 -12.15
N GLN A 138 0.51 12.16 -12.66
CA GLN A 138 -0.30 11.63 -13.74
C GLN A 138 0.43 11.84 -15.08
N GLY A 139 0.44 10.77 -15.88
CA GLY A 139 0.87 10.78 -17.26
C GLY A 139 -0.32 10.77 -18.24
N GLU A 140 -0.19 10.03 -19.33
CA GLU A 140 -1.25 9.88 -20.33
C GLU A 140 -2.53 9.28 -19.71
N THR A 141 -3.66 9.83 -20.08
CA THR A 141 -4.98 9.28 -19.73
C THR A 141 -5.90 9.35 -20.94
N ARG A 142 -6.50 8.20 -21.26
CA ARG A 142 -7.49 8.05 -22.35
C ARG A 142 -8.48 6.97 -21.98
N ASP A 143 -9.47 6.75 -22.81
CA ASP A 143 -10.44 5.68 -22.54
C ASP A 143 -9.76 4.31 -22.40
N GLY A 144 -10.06 3.59 -21.33
CA GLY A 144 -9.48 2.30 -21.02
C GLY A 144 -8.01 2.31 -20.60
N TYR A 145 -7.38 3.50 -20.40
CA TYR A 145 -5.96 3.61 -20.06
C TYR A 145 -5.64 4.82 -19.17
N CYS A 146 -4.76 4.60 -18.20
CA CYS A 146 -4.16 5.66 -17.40
C CYS A 146 -2.71 5.31 -17.06
N GLU A 147 -1.84 6.30 -17.14
CA GLU A 147 -0.46 6.20 -16.69
C GLU A 147 -0.25 7.08 -15.46
N VAL A 148 0.47 6.54 -14.48
CA VAL A 148 0.93 7.28 -13.32
C VAL A 148 2.38 6.92 -13.00
N THR A 149 3.17 7.90 -12.59
CA THR A 149 4.55 7.71 -12.17
C THR A 149 4.72 8.09 -10.72
N ARG A 150 5.16 7.14 -9.91
CA ARG A 150 5.60 7.39 -8.54
C ARG A 150 7.03 7.90 -8.58
N THR A 151 7.32 9.05 -7.95
CA THR A 151 8.65 9.66 -7.88
C THR A 151 9.08 9.89 -6.43
N GLY A 152 10.39 9.95 -6.19
CA GLY A 152 10.96 10.14 -4.85
C GLY A 152 10.58 9.01 -3.88
N HIS A 153 10.43 7.79 -4.40
CA HIS A 153 10.06 6.65 -3.59
C HIS A 153 11.31 5.90 -3.11
N PRO A 154 11.49 5.66 -1.78
CA PRO A 154 12.64 4.93 -1.31
C PRO A 154 12.76 3.56 -1.96
N LEU A 155 13.92 3.22 -2.52
CA LEU A 155 14.15 1.95 -3.21
C LEU A 155 13.80 0.75 -2.33
N ILE A 156 14.15 0.82 -1.04
CA ILE A 156 13.87 -0.23 -0.04
C ILE A 156 12.36 -0.53 0.11
N LEU A 157 11.47 0.42 -0.21
CA LEU A 157 10.01 0.29 -0.09
C LEU A 157 9.31 -0.06 -1.41
N VAL A 158 10.04 -0.15 -2.53
CA VAL A 158 9.43 -0.33 -3.86
C VAL A 158 8.59 -1.60 -3.96
N HIS A 159 9.12 -2.74 -3.49
CA HIS A 159 8.39 -4.01 -3.58
C HIS A 159 7.08 -4.00 -2.80
N TRP A 160 7.10 -3.39 -1.61
CA TRP A 160 5.89 -3.19 -0.82
C TRP A 160 4.90 -2.30 -1.57
N TYR A 161 5.35 -1.16 -2.10
CA TYR A 161 4.47 -0.20 -2.77
C TYR A 161 3.84 -0.77 -4.05
N VAL A 162 4.62 -1.48 -4.87
CA VAL A 162 4.09 -2.15 -6.06
C VAL A 162 2.99 -3.14 -5.70
N ALA A 163 3.19 -3.94 -4.64
CA ALA A 163 2.17 -4.88 -4.18
C ALA A 163 0.92 -4.16 -3.63
N VAL A 164 1.09 -3.02 -2.93
CA VAL A 164 -0.02 -2.15 -2.51
C VAL A 164 -0.84 -1.67 -3.71
N VAL A 165 -0.17 -1.16 -4.74
CA VAL A 165 -0.82 -0.69 -5.97
C VAL A 165 -1.60 -1.81 -6.65
N HIS A 166 -1.03 -3.02 -6.71
CA HIS A 166 -1.68 -4.21 -7.30
C HIS A 166 -2.94 -4.67 -6.57
N GLY A 167 -3.03 -4.46 -5.27
CA GLY A 167 -4.25 -4.76 -4.51
C GLY A 167 -5.27 -3.63 -4.57
N PHE A 168 -4.83 -2.40 -4.39
CA PHE A 168 -5.67 -1.22 -4.20
C PHE A 168 -6.32 -0.73 -5.51
N LEU A 169 -5.52 -0.48 -6.56
CA LEU A 169 -6.00 0.16 -7.79
C LEU A 169 -7.03 -0.66 -8.56
N PRO A 170 -6.83 -1.97 -8.80
CA PRO A 170 -7.86 -2.76 -9.50
C PRO A 170 -9.20 -2.77 -8.79
N TYR A 171 -9.18 -2.77 -7.45
CA TYR A 171 -10.41 -2.74 -6.67
C TYR A 171 -11.18 -1.42 -6.85
N ILE A 172 -10.54 -0.27 -6.63
CA ILE A 172 -11.22 1.03 -6.73
C ILE A 172 -11.69 1.35 -8.16
N LEU A 173 -10.93 0.92 -9.17
CA LEU A 173 -11.33 1.06 -10.58
C LEU A 173 -12.52 0.16 -10.91
N GLY A 174 -12.53 -1.08 -10.43
CA GLY A 174 -13.68 -1.99 -10.58
C GLY A 174 -14.95 -1.40 -9.95
N GLU A 175 -14.85 -0.85 -8.74
CA GLU A 175 -15.97 -0.17 -8.07
C GLU A 175 -16.45 1.09 -8.82
N SER A 176 -15.57 1.74 -9.58
CA SER A 176 -15.93 2.86 -10.46
C SER A 176 -16.51 2.45 -11.82
N GLY A 177 -16.65 1.14 -12.08
CA GLY A 177 -17.25 0.61 -13.29
C GLY A 177 -16.27 0.11 -14.36
N ALA A 178 -14.96 0.15 -14.09
CA ALA A 178 -13.95 -0.44 -14.97
C ALA A 178 -14.12 -1.97 -15.02
N LYS A 179 -14.09 -2.55 -16.22
CA LYS A 179 -14.08 -4.00 -16.40
C LYS A 179 -12.65 -4.51 -16.57
N ASP A 180 -12.31 -5.60 -15.88
CA ASP A 180 -10.99 -6.25 -15.92
C ASP A 180 -9.81 -5.27 -15.74
N PRO A 181 -9.79 -4.42 -14.70
CA PRO A 181 -8.69 -3.51 -14.48
C PRO A 181 -7.38 -4.27 -14.25
N ARG A 182 -6.32 -3.86 -14.95
CA ARG A 182 -4.99 -4.47 -14.87
C ARG A 182 -3.95 -3.40 -14.63
N VAL A 183 -2.95 -3.74 -13.83
CA VAL A 183 -1.81 -2.88 -13.54
C VAL A 183 -0.54 -3.57 -14.02
N LYS A 184 0.26 -2.84 -14.80
CA LYS A 184 1.65 -3.18 -15.14
C LYS A 184 2.54 -2.08 -14.60
N TRP A 185 3.80 -2.40 -14.33
CA TRP A 185 4.81 -1.41 -13.94
C TRP A 185 6.12 -1.66 -14.67
N ASP A 186 6.86 -0.59 -14.88
CA ASP A 186 8.20 -0.66 -15.41
C ASP A 186 9.23 -0.85 -14.26
N PRO A 187 10.41 -1.38 -14.57
CA PRO A 187 11.50 -1.44 -13.59
C PRO A 187 11.76 -0.07 -12.96
N PRO A 188 12.06 -0.01 -11.65
CA PRO A 188 12.41 1.24 -10.98
C PRO A 188 13.63 1.90 -11.63
N VAL A 189 13.59 3.23 -11.75
CA VAL A 189 14.70 4.05 -12.25
C VAL A 189 15.14 5.00 -11.15
N ASN A 190 16.44 5.06 -10.86
CA ASN A 190 16.98 6.00 -9.86
C ASN A 190 16.55 7.44 -10.20
N ASP A 191 16.03 8.18 -9.22
CA ASP A 191 15.60 9.57 -9.37
C ASP A 191 16.16 10.51 -8.27
N GLY A 192 17.13 10.02 -7.48
CA GLY A 192 17.83 10.81 -6.48
C GLY A 192 18.03 10.11 -5.15
N ASP A 193 18.07 10.93 -4.10
CA ASP A 193 18.23 10.52 -2.70
C ASP A 193 17.27 11.32 -1.82
N ALA A 194 16.75 10.70 -0.78
CA ALA A 194 15.97 11.35 0.26
C ALA A 194 16.31 10.73 1.62
N GLU A 195 16.64 11.56 2.59
CA GLU A 195 16.97 11.15 3.97
C GLU A 195 18.12 10.12 4.02
N GLY A 196 19.07 10.19 3.07
CA GLY A 196 20.21 9.27 2.95
C GLY A 196 19.86 7.92 2.32
N PHE A 197 18.68 7.79 1.68
CA PHE A 197 18.24 6.60 0.98
C PHE A 197 18.06 6.88 -0.51
N GLU A 198 18.57 5.96 -1.33
CA GLU A 198 18.29 5.98 -2.77
C GLU A 198 16.79 6.02 -3.02
N THR A 199 16.36 6.96 -3.86
CA THR A 199 15.00 7.06 -4.34
C THR A 199 14.89 6.69 -5.80
N VAL A 200 13.70 6.23 -6.18
CA VAL A 200 13.41 5.80 -7.53
C VAL A 200 12.06 6.31 -8.00
N SER A 201 11.93 6.41 -9.32
CA SER A 201 10.66 6.50 -9.99
C SER A 201 10.19 5.15 -10.51
N VAL A 202 8.88 4.90 -10.39
CA VAL A 202 8.22 3.69 -10.90
C VAL A 202 7.01 4.13 -11.70
N ARG A 203 6.97 3.75 -12.99
CA ARG A 203 5.84 4.01 -13.87
C ARG A 203 4.86 2.84 -13.83
N PHE A 204 3.58 3.16 -13.66
CA PHE A 204 2.47 2.22 -13.69
C PHE A 204 1.58 2.52 -14.90
N GLN A 205 1.25 1.48 -15.63
CA GLN A 205 0.31 1.48 -16.75
C GLN A 205 -0.94 0.72 -16.30
N ILE A 206 -2.06 1.38 -16.31
CA ILE A 206 -3.33 0.87 -15.82
C ILE A 206 -4.29 0.78 -17.02
N THR A 207 -4.82 -0.39 -17.26
CA THR A 207 -5.75 -0.66 -18.38
C THR A 207 -7.05 -1.26 -17.86
N TRP A 208 -8.17 -0.94 -18.51
CA TRP A 208 -9.49 -1.51 -18.24
C TRP A 208 -10.34 -1.51 -19.51
N ARG A 209 -11.51 -2.17 -19.43
CA ARG A 209 -12.53 -2.20 -20.50
C ARG A 209 -13.83 -1.58 -19.99
#